data_4fcd62a50c7dc8e62af08ca6ffe7316b
#
_entry.id   4fcd62a50c7dc8e62af08ca6ffe7316b
#
_cell.length_a   1.000
_cell.length_b   1.000
_cell.length_c   1.000
_cell.angle_alpha   90.00
_cell.angle_beta   90.00
_cell.angle_gamma   90.00
#
_symmetry.space_group_name_H-M   'P 1'
#
loop_
_entity.id
_entity.type
_entity.pdbx_description
1 polymer ?
#
loop_
_entity_poly.entity_id
_entity_poly.type
_entity_poly.pdbx_seq_one_letter_code
_entity_poly.pdbx_strand_id
1 'polypeptide(L)'
;HGEEISFELGHRHPRLDFIFCTVVMMKQLYFLKNTDLGMERHNIGNVALWNGDIKQWPGKIAALPMVTETLPPSYFPIIPTGPMMYVEINNWDDSPKVVEEAVTVGMLPGKEEFFQFYDLKLLEGEFISDKNQGNEVVIDENTCHKFGWKQALGKSFYYEQNGQRRGYKVVGVVRNLSYRPPTSEPGLVAFQHPKAQEYLLNRASILFKFREGMWNECRAAIEKLHKEEFPNAYMRLFNEEEEYNKHLRSEDALMKLLGFVSLVCVIISVFGVFSLVTLSCEQRQKEIAIRKVNGAQIRHILHLFFREYLLLLIIAAVIAFPVGYAVMRKWIDNYVRQTAIDGWIYIGIFVVVAIILLLSIIWRVWKAARQNPAEIIKSE
;
A
#
# COMPACT_ATOMS: atom_id res chain seq x y z
N HIS A 1 -6.97 12.88 45.17
CA HIS A 1 -5.79 13.00 44.25
C HIS A 1 -5.41 11.66 43.59
N GLY A 2 -5.42 10.53 44.32
CA GLY A 2 -5.04 9.23 43.73
C GLY A 2 -6.09 8.63 42.77
N GLU A 3 -7.38 8.78 43.09
CA GLU A 3 -8.47 8.28 42.26
C GLU A 3 -8.71 9.12 41.00
N GLU A 4 -8.53 10.44 41.07
CA GLU A 4 -8.59 11.33 39.88
C GLU A 4 -7.46 11.04 38.88
N ILE A 5 -6.23 10.79 39.37
CA ILE A 5 -5.09 10.42 38.54
C ILE A 5 -5.32 9.05 37.88
N SER A 6 -5.91 8.08 38.59
CA SER A 6 -6.23 6.75 38.07
C SER A 6 -7.31 6.79 36.98
N PHE A 7 -8.35 7.60 37.17
CA PHE A 7 -9.41 7.80 36.19
C PHE A 7 -8.90 8.53 34.93
N GLU A 8 -8.02 9.52 35.09
CA GLU A 8 -7.37 10.23 33.99
C GLU A 8 -6.43 9.34 33.15
N LEU A 9 -5.63 8.51 33.80
CA LEU A 9 -4.76 7.55 33.13
C LEU A 9 -5.56 6.56 32.30
N GLY A 10 -6.64 6.02 32.81
CA GLY A 10 -7.48 5.04 32.11
C GLY A 10 -8.13 5.55 30.81
N HIS A 11 -8.37 6.87 30.70
CA HIS A 11 -9.04 7.47 29.54
C HIS A 11 -8.08 8.05 28.47
N ARG A 12 -6.78 8.18 28.77
CA ARG A 12 -5.81 8.79 27.86
C ARG A 12 -5.01 7.79 27.03
N HIS A 13 -4.86 6.54 27.49
CA HIS A 13 -4.10 5.52 26.79
C HIS A 13 -4.61 5.19 25.39
N PRO A 14 -5.90 4.91 25.18
CA PRO A 14 -6.40 4.48 23.88
C PRO A 14 -6.27 5.55 22.77
N ARG A 15 -6.06 6.82 23.12
CA ARG A 15 -6.04 7.95 22.17
C ARG A 15 -4.72 8.10 21.44
N LEU A 16 -3.60 7.92 22.14
CA LEU A 16 -2.26 7.92 21.53
C LEU A 16 -2.07 6.70 20.63
N ASP A 17 -2.62 5.55 21.05
CA ASP A 17 -2.57 4.31 20.27
C ASP A 17 -3.27 4.46 18.93
N PHE A 18 -4.47 5.07 18.89
CA PHE A 18 -5.20 5.30 17.63
C PHE A 18 -4.43 6.21 16.66
N ILE A 19 -3.84 7.30 17.15
CA ILE A 19 -3.03 8.20 16.32
C ILE A 19 -1.82 7.44 15.78
N PHE A 20 -1.14 6.68 16.64
CA PHE A 20 0.02 5.89 16.27
C PHE A 20 -0.34 4.85 15.19
N CYS A 21 -1.38 4.05 15.42
CA CYS A 21 -1.85 3.07 14.46
C CYS A 21 -2.20 3.71 13.10
N THR A 22 -2.90 4.84 13.12
CA THR A 22 -3.26 5.56 11.89
C THR A 22 -2.01 6.01 11.11
N VAL A 23 -1.03 6.60 11.77
CA VAL A 23 0.21 7.07 11.12
C VAL A 23 1.00 5.90 10.54
N VAL A 24 1.13 4.80 11.27
CA VAL A 24 1.83 3.59 10.80
C VAL A 24 1.09 2.97 9.60
N MET A 25 -0.24 2.88 9.64
CA MET A 25 -1.04 2.38 8.52
C MET A 25 -0.92 3.28 7.29
N MET A 26 -0.95 4.60 7.46
CA MET A 26 -0.74 5.55 6.36
C MET A 26 0.63 5.34 5.71
N LYS A 27 1.68 5.16 6.52
CA LYS A 27 3.02 4.89 6.03
C LYS A 27 3.08 3.58 5.25
N GLN A 28 2.51 2.49 5.77
CA GLN A 28 2.48 1.19 5.11
C GLN A 28 1.71 1.24 3.79
N LEU A 29 0.52 1.87 3.75
CA LEU A 29 -0.26 2.00 2.54
C LEU A 29 0.42 2.88 1.49
N TYR A 30 1.04 3.99 1.90
CA TYR A 30 1.84 4.81 1.02
C TYR A 30 2.99 4.01 0.40
N PHE A 31 3.69 3.22 1.23
CA PHE A 31 4.75 2.33 0.78
C PHE A 31 4.23 1.31 -0.23
N LEU A 32 3.11 0.62 0.04
CA LEU A 32 2.54 -0.38 -0.86
C LEU A 32 2.09 0.21 -2.21
N LYS A 33 1.52 1.41 -2.21
CA LYS A 33 1.06 2.09 -3.43
C LYS A 33 2.20 2.61 -4.31
N ASN A 34 3.32 2.99 -3.68
CA ASN A 34 4.46 3.61 -4.37
C ASN A 34 5.68 2.69 -4.49
N THR A 35 5.55 1.43 -4.05
CA THR A 35 6.63 0.46 -4.22
C THR A 35 6.79 0.09 -5.68
N ASP A 36 8.04 0.08 -6.15
CA ASP A 36 8.39 -0.45 -7.46
C ASP A 36 8.02 -1.94 -7.55
N LEU A 37 7.11 -2.25 -8.43
CA LEU A 37 6.63 -3.62 -8.66
C LEU A 37 7.48 -4.39 -9.66
N GLY A 38 8.54 -3.75 -10.19
CA GLY A 38 9.40 -4.31 -11.24
C GLY A 38 8.78 -4.21 -12.64
N MET A 39 7.65 -3.52 -12.78
CA MET A 39 6.96 -3.29 -14.05
C MET A 39 6.20 -1.98 -14.04
N GLU A 40 6.03 -1.37 -15.21
CA GLU A 40 5.13 -0.24 -15.42
C GLU A 40 3.67 -0.74 -15.40
N ARG A 41 2.79 -0.01 -14.74
CA ARG A 41 1.34 -0.28 -14.71
C ARG A 41 0.49 0.98 -14.84
N HIS A 42 1.14 2.16 -14.78
CA HIS A 42 0.44 3.41 -14.89
C HIS A 42 -0.02 3.65 -16.32
N ASN A 43 -1.23 4.15 -16.47
CA ASN A 43 -1.81 4.47 -17.76
C ASN A 43 -1.90 3.28 -18.73
N ILE A 44 -2.03 2.06 -18.20
CA ILE A 44 -2.24 0.85 -19.00
C ILE A 44 -3.70 0.42 -18.89
N GLY A 45 -4.34 0.30 -20.07
CA GLY A 45 -5.69 -0.23 -20.20
C GLY A 45 -5.67 -1.62 -20.83
N ASN A 46 -6.66 -2.40 -20.47
CA ASN A 46 -6.91 -3.70 -21.07
C ASN A 46 -8.37 -3.80 -21.52
N VAL A 47 -8.57 -4.29 -22.73
CA VAL A 47 -9.91 -4.67 -23.22
C VAL A 47 -9.89 -6.11 -23.69
N ALA A 48 -10.80 -6.90 -23.15
CA ALA A 48 -11.02 -8.28 -23.56
C ALA A 48 -12.46 -8.45 -24.05
N LEU A 49 -12.64 -9.18 -25.13
CA LEU A 49 -13.93 -9.53 -25.73
C LEU A 49 -14.13 -11.03 -25.71
N TRP A 50 -15.32 -11.46 -25.33
CA TRP A 50 -15.77 -12.83 -25.48
C TRP A 50 -16.88 -12.88 -26.54
N ASN A 51 -16.77 -13.83 -27.43
CA ASN A 51 -17.72 -14.01 -28.56
C ASN A 51 -17.72 -12.86 -29.58
N GLY A 52 -16.54 -12.21 -29.78
CA GLY A 52 -16.34 -11.17 -30.78
C GLY A 52 -14.99 -11.33 -31.47
N ASP A 53 -14.88 -10.93 -32.76
CA ASP A 53 -13.61 -10.91 -33.47
C ASP A 53 -12.81 -9.65 -33.14
N ILE A 54 -11.91 -9.77 -32.16
CA ILE A 54 -11.11 -8.67 -31.66
C ILE A 54 -9.93 -8.29 -32.61
N LYS A 55 -9.71 -9.05 -33.70
CA LYS A 55 -8.49 -8.88 -34.53
C LYS A 55 -8.34 -7.51 -35.17
N GLN A 56 -9.43 -6.81 -35.45
CA GLN A 56 -9.38 -5.47 -36.07
C GLN A 56 -9.33 -4.35 -35.02
N TRP A 57 -9.57 -4.64 -33.76
CA TRP A 57 -9.63 -3.64 -32.70
C TRP A 57 -8.31 -2.99 -32.33
N PRO A 58 -7.14 -3.66 -32.38
CA PRO A 58 -5.88 -2.98 -32.09
C PRO A 58 -5.66 -1.72 -32.92
N GLY A 59 -5.95 -1.76 -34.23
CA GLY A 59 -5.85 -0.59 -35.10
C GLY A 59 -6.88 0.51 -34.76
N LYS A 60 -8.09 0.15 -34.37
CA LYS A 60 -9.12 1.11 -33.97
C LYS A 60 -8.82 1.77 -32.64
N ILE A 61 -8.32 1.01 -31.67
CA ILE A 61 -7.89 1.53 -30.38
C ILE A 61 -6.65 2.42 -30.55
N ALA A 62 -5.68 2.00 -31.35
CA ALA A 62 -4.49 2.81 -31.67
C ALA A 62 -4.83 4.14 -32.36
N ALA A 63 -5.94 4.20 -33.09
CA ALA A 63 -6.40 5.43 -33.76
C ALA A 63 -7.07 6.43 -32.79
N LEU A 64 -7.36 6.07 -31.55
CA LEU A 64 -7.93 6.98 -30.56
C LEU A 64 -6.89 8.02 -30.12
N PRO A 65 -7.22 9.33 -30.10
CA PRO A 65 -6.24 10.39 -29.83
C PRO A 65 -5.59 10.31 -28.45
N MET A 66 -6.26 9.67 -27.49
CA MET A 66 -5.75 9.47 -26.13
C MET A 66 -4.84 8.24 -25.98
N VAL A 67 -4.82 7.33 -26.95
CA VAL A 67 -3.99 6.12 -26.93
C VAL A 67 -2.61 6.42 -27.51
N THR A 68 -1.56 5.96 -26.86
CA THR A 68 -0.18 6.20 -27.27
C THR A 68 0.50 4.95 -27.82
N GLU A 69 0.12 3.78 -27.35
CA GLU A 69 0.72 2.50 -27.75
C GLU A 69 -0.31 1.38 -27.61
N THR A 70 -0.25 0.36 -28.46
CA THR A 70 -1.08 -0.85 -28.37
C THR A 70 -0.25 -2.09 -28.65
N LEU A 71 -0.54 -3.18 -27.95
CA LEU A 71 0.03 -4.50 -28.25
C LEU A 71 -0.92 -5.34 -29.10
N PRO A 72 -0.39 -6.28 -29.90
CA PRO A 72 -1.20 -7.30 -30.57
C PRO A 72 -2.02 -8.12 -29.58
N PRO A 73 -3.17 -8.71 -30.01
CA PRO A 73 -4.04 -9.49 -29.13
C PRO A 73 -3.48 -10.89 -28.80
N SER A 74 -2.16 -10.99 -28.66
CA SER A 74 -1.42 -12.21 -28.32
C SER A 74 -0.91 -12.21 -26.88
N TYR A 75 -1.19 -11.13 -26.13
CA TYR A 75 -0.68 -10.93 -24.79
C TYR A 75 -1.79 -10.80 -23.77
N PHE A 76 -1.47 -11.06 -22.52
CA PHE A 76 -2.36 -10.93 -21.38
C PHE A 76 -1.81 -9.93 -20.38
N PRO A 77 -2.69 -9.23 -19.62
CA PRO A 77 -2.26 -8.30 -18.59
C PRO A 77 -1.56 -9.00 -17.44
N ILE A 78 -0.55 -8.35 -16.88
CA ILE A 78 0.14 -8.82 -15.67
C ILE A 78 -0.62 -8.29 -14.44
N ILE A 79 -1.75 -8.88 -14.13
CA ILE A 79 -2.59 -8.50 -13.00
C ILE A 79 -2.91 -9.72 -12.13
N PRO A 80 -3.27 -9.51 -10.83
CA PRO A 80 -3.55 -10.62 -9.91
C PRO A 80 -4.62 -11.59 -10.37
N THR A 81 -5.61 -11.08 -11.13
CA THR A 81 -6.76 -11.85 -11.65
C THR A 81 -6.69 -12.09 -13.15
N GLY A 82 -5.51 -11.84 -13.75
CA GLY A 82 -5.30 -12.02 -15.20
C GLY A 82 -5.31 -13.50 -15.60
N PRO A 83 -5.58 -13.77 -16.87
CA PRO A 83 -5.45 -15.11 -17.41
C PRO A 83 -3.97 -15.50 -17.42
N MET A 84 -3.63 -16.54 -16.68
CA MET A 84 -2.28 -17.09 -16.57
C MET A 84 -2.39 -18.61 -16.58
N MET A 85 -1.58 -19.27 -17.36
CA MET A 85 -1.45 -20.72 -17.27
C MET A 85 -0.52 -21.04 -16.11
N TYR A 86 -0.99 -21.85 -15.18
CA TYR A 86 -0.16 -22.32 -14.08
C TYR A 86 0.33 -23.74 -14.38
N VAL A 87 1.63 -23.96 -14.21
CA VAL A 87 2.27 -25.26 -14.31
C VAL A 87 2.91 -25.65 -12.98
N GLU A 88 2.75 -26.92 -12.64
CA GLU A 88 3.37 -27.49 -11.44
C GLU A 88 4.72 -28.10 -11.81
N ILE A 89 5.78 -27.58 -11.23
CA ILE A 89 7.16 -28.00 -11.48
C ILE A 89 7.62 -28.83 -10.30
N ASN A 90 7.95 -30.07 -10.57
CA ASN A 90 8.48 -31.01 -9.59
C ASN A 90 9.92 -31.45 -9.89
N ASN A 91 10.51 -30.95 -10.96
CA ASN A 91 11.87 -31.27 -11.36
C ASN A 91 12.51 -30.09 -12.10
N TRP A 92 13.72 -29.72 -11.71
CA TRP A 92 14.54 -28.70 -12.37
C TRP A 92 16.02 -29.02 -12.19
N ASP A 93 16.88 -28.40 -12.98
CA ASP A 93 18.32 -28.60 -12.89
C ASP A 93 18.82 -28.22 -11.48
N ASP A 94 19.68 -29.04 -10.88
CA ASP A 94 20.15 -28.93 -9.50
C ASP A 94 19.06 -29.10 -8.42
N SER A 95 17.86 -29.57 -8.77
CA SER A 95 16.82 -29.85 -7.78
C SER A 95 17.23 -30.98 -6.82
N PRO A 96 16.70 -30.99 -5.57
CA PRO A 96 16.83 -32.12 -4.67
C PRO A 96 16.33 -33.42 -5.33
N LYS A 97 16.89 -34.58 -4.95
CA LYS A 97 16.44 -35.86 -5.49
C LYS A 97 14.96 -36.15 -5.22
N VAL A 98 14.44 -35.60 -4.12
CA VAL A 98 13.02 -35.67 -3.74
C VAL A 98 12.57 -34.21 -3.53
N VAL A 99 11.62 -33.76 -4.33
CA VAL A 99 10.93 -32.48 -4.16
C VAL A 99 9.66 -32.80 -3.38
N GLU A 100 9.58 -32.31 -2.14
CA GLU A 100 8.44 -32.59 -1.24
C GLU A 100 7.14 -31.95 -1.75
N GLU A 101 7.23 -30.73 -2.32
CA GLU A 101 6.11 -30.00 -2.86
C GLU A 101 6.42 -29.43 -4.25
N ALA A 102 5.49 -29.59 -5.18
CA ALA A 102 5.61 -29.01 -6.50
C ALA A 102 5.60 -27.46 -6.43
N VAL A 103 6.42 -26.85 -7.25
CA VAL A 103 6.49 -25.37 -7.36
C VAL A 103 5.58 -24.91 -8.48
N THR A 104 4.59 -24.09 -8.15
CA THR A 104 3.67 -23.52 -9.15
C THR A 104 4.26 -22.30 -9.81
N VAL A 105 4.45 -22.34 -11.12
CA VAL A 105 4.96 -21.25 -11.94
C VAL A 105 3.86 -20.75 -12.90
N GLY A 106 3.62 -19.45 -12.91
CA GLY A 106 2.71 -18.83 -13.87
C GLY A 106 3.40 -18.60 -15.22
N MET A 107 2.79 -19.07 -16.28
CA MET A 107 3.32 -18.91 -17.65
C MET A 107 2.54 -17.83 -18.38
N LEU A 108 3.25 -16.83 -18.89
CA LEU A 108 2.69 -15.72 -19.68
C LEU A 108 3.32 -15.68 -21.09
N PRO A 109 2.56 -15.24 -22.09
CA PRO A 109 3.15 -14.94 -23.39
C PRO A 109 4.00 -13.66 -23.25
N GLY A 110 5.25 -13.71 -23.73
CA GLY A 110 6.15 -12.56 -23.68
C GLY A 110 7.20 -12.63 -24.77
N LYS A 111 7.34 -11.51 -25.50
CA LYS A 111 8.42 -11.22 -26.43
C LYS A 111 8.97 -9.82 -26.14
N GLU A 112 10.00 -9.40 -26.85
CA GLU A 112 10.68 -8.12 -26.64
C GLU A 112 9.69 -6.94 -26.55
N GLU A 113 8.71 -6.85 -27.45
CA GLU A 113 7.69 -5.79 -27.43
C GLU A 113 6.86 -5.76 -26.15
N PHE A 114 6.56 -6.93 -25.56
CA PHE A 114 5.82 -7.04 -24.31
C PHE A 114 6.68 -6.57 -23.14
N PHE A 115 7.96 -6.93 -23.12
CA PHE A 115 8.89 -6.49 -22.10
C PHE A 115 9.11 -4.97 -22.16
N GLN A 116 9.22 -4.40 -23.37
CA GLN A 116 9.32 -2.94 -23.57
C GLN A 116 8.03 -2.23 -23.14
N PHE A 117 6.86 -2.80 -23.43
CA PHE A 117 5.58 -2.23 -23.06
C PHE A 117 5.41 -2.10 -21.55
N TYR A 118 5.84 -3.08 -20.76
CA TYR A 118 5.78 -3.06 -19.31
C TYR A 118 7.06 -2.53 -18.62
N ASP A 119 8.02 -2.04 -19.36
CA ASP A 119 9.37 -1.64 -18.88
C ASP A 119 10.03 -2.73 -18.03
N LEU A 120 9.85 -4.00 -18.43
CA LEU A 120 10.46 -5.13 -17.74
C LEU A 120 11.96 -5.17 -18.07
N LYS A 121 12.78 -5.05 -17.03
CA LYS A 121 14.24 -4.97 -17.21
C LYS A 121 14.87 -6.36 -17.26
N LEU A 122 15.45 -6.69 -18.39
CA LEU A 122 16.29 -7.88 -18.54
C LEU A 122 17.59 -7.67 -17.75
N LEU A 123 17.89 -8.57 -16.83
CA LEU A 123 19.09 -8.55 -16.00
C LEU A 123 20.21 -9.39 -16.60
N GLU A 124 19.84 -10.54 -17.16
CA GLU A 124 20.79 -11.49 -17.76
C GLU A 124 20.17 -12.15 -18.99
N GLY A 125 21.00 -12.52 -19.96
CA GLY A 125 20.60 -13.29 -21.13
C GLY A 125 19.96 -12.47 -22.24
N GLU A 126 18.99 -13.04 -22.92
CA GLU A 126 18.33 -12.48 -24.10
C GLU A 126 16.81 -12.70 -24.08
N PHE A 127 16.08 -11.97 -24.90
CA PHE A 127 14.65 -12.19 -25.09
C PHE A 127 14.40 -13.45 -25.92
N ILE A 128 13.16 -13.97 -25.81
CA ILE A 128 12.75 -15.19 -26.51
C ILE A 128 12.80 -14.98 -28.02
N SER A 129 13.50 -15.86 -28.70
CA SER A 129 13.68 -15.83 -30.14
C SER A 129 12.50 -16.42 -30.91
N ASP A 130 12.18 -15.83 -32.07
CA ASP A 130 11.21 -16.42 -33.01
C ASP A 130 11.67 -17.76 -33.60
N LYS A 131 12.94 -18.11 -33.47
CA LYS A 131 13.52 -19.37 -33.98
C LYS A 131 13.20 -20.57 -33.08
N ASN A 132 13.06 -20.34 -31.76
CA ASN A 132 12.87 -21.39 -30.75
C ASN A 132 11.52 -21.27 -30.05
N GLN A 133 10.44 -21.39 -30.79
CA GLN A 133 9.08 -21.01 -30.41
C GLN A 133 8.42 -21.85 -29.30
N GLY A 134 9.07 -22.85 -28.70
CA GLY A 134 8.36 -23.77 -27.80
C GLY A 134 9.00 -24.01 -26.43
N ASN A 135 10.33 -23.98 -26.34
CA ASN A 135 11.04 -24.48 -25.17
C ASN A 135 11.92 -23.46 -24.46
N GLU A 136 11.95 -22.22 -24.96
CA GLU A 136 12.69 -21.13 -24.31
C GLU A 136 11.76 -20.30 -23.43
N VAL A 137 12.29 -19.89 -22.28
CA VAL A 137 11.59 -19.03 -21.34
C VAL A 137 12.51 -17.96 -20.77
N VAL A 138 11.91 -16.82 -20.45
CA VAL A 138 12.49 -15.79 -19.60
C VAL A 138 11.80 -15.90 -18.24
N ILE A 139 12.55 -15.94 -17.15
CA ILE A 139 12.00 -16.05 -15.80
C ILE A 139 12.27 -14.78 -14.98
N ASP A 140 11.52 -14.58 -13.90
CA ASP A 140 11.83 -13.52 -12.94
C ASP A 140 12.85 -13.98 -11.89
N GLU A 141 13.45 -13.03 -11.15
CA GLU A 141 14.40 -13.33 -10.07
C GLU A 141 13.77 -14.18 -8.96
N ASN A 142 12.45 -14.02 -8.67
CA ASN A 142 11.77 -14.85 -7.65
C ASN A 142 11.80 -16.33 -8.05
N THR A 143 11.55 -16.63 -9.32
CA THR A 143 11.61 -17.99 -9.84
C THR A 143 13.03 -18.54 -9.76
N CYS A 144 14.02 -17.73 -10.08
CA CYS A 144 15.44 -18.06 -9.96
C CYS A 144 15.79 -18.43 -8.50
N HIS A 145 15.39 -17.59 -7.54
CA HIS A 145 15.61 -17.84 -6.10
C HIS A 145 14.89 -19.09 -5.60
N LYS A 146 13.63 -19.30 -6.03
CA LYS A 146 12.84 -20.46 -5.61
C LYS A 146 13.48 -21.78 -6.04
N PHE A 147 14.09 -21.80 -7.24
CA PHE A 147 14.83 -22.96 -7.74
C PHE A 147 16.23 -23.08 -7.16
N GLY A 148 16.68 -22.12 -6.34
CA GLY A 148 18.02 -22.12 -5.74
C GLY A 148 19.15 -21.83 -6.72
N TRP A 149 18.85 -21.23 -7.86
CA TRP A 149 19.85 -20.95 -8.89
C TRP A 149 20.55 -19.60 -8.63
N LYS A 150 21.89 -19.65 -8.62
CA LYS A 150 22.72 -18.44 -8.63
C LYS A 150 22.94 -17.91 -10.06
N GLN A 151 22.96 -18.82 -11.02
CA GLN A 151 22.99 -18.55 -12.46
C GLN A 151 21.90 -19.40 -13.09
N ALA A 152 20.93 -18.78 -13.71
CA ALA A 152 19.76 -19.46 -14.29
C ALA A 152 19.91 -19.71 -15.79
N LEU A 153 20.77 -18.95 -16.48
CA LEU A 153 20.91 -19.07 -17.93
C LEU A 153 21.37 -20.46 -18.35
N GLY A 154 20.65 -21.03 -19.31
CA GLY A 154 20.91 -22.35 -19.86
C GLY A 154 20.36 -23.52 -19.03
N LYS A 155 19.90 -23.27 -17.78
CA LYS A 155 19.24 -24.28 -16.96
C LYS A 155 17.81 -24.52 -17.41
N SER A 156 17.26 -25.66 -16.99
CA SER A 156 15.93 -26.09 -17.41
C SER A 156 15.08 -26.52 -16.21
N PHE A 157 13.79 -26.33 -16.33
CA PHE A 157 12.81 -26.94 -15.46
C PHE A 157 11.79 -27.73 -16.27
N TYR A 158 11.14 -28.70 -15.63
CA TYR A 158 10.35 -29.68 -16.30
C TYR A 158 8.99 -29.84 -15.65
N TYR A 159 7.97 -30.02 -16.47
CA TYR A 159 6.63 -30.39 -16.01
C TYR A 159 6.07 -31.54 -16.82
N GLU A 160 5.12 -32.23 -16.25
CA GLU A 160 4.43 -33.33 -16.91
C GLU A 160 3.04 -32.89 -17.36
N GLN A 161 2.74 -33.11 -18.64
CA GLN A 161 1.43 -32.86 -19.19
C GLN A 161 1.01 -34.08 -20.04
N ASN A 162 -0.13 -34.70 -19.70
CA ASN A 162 -0.66 -35.88 -20.41
C ASN A 162 0.36 -37.04 -20.52
N GLY A 163 1.16 -37.26 -19.46
CA GLY A 163 2.19 -38.29 -19.44
C GLY A 163 3.44 -37.96 -20.27
N GLN A 164 3.54 -36.77 -20.82
CA GLN A 164 4.72 -36.29 -21.55
C GLN A 164 5.47 -35.26 -20.69
N ARG A 165 6.75 -35.50 -20.49
CA ARG A 165 7.68 -34.54 -19.87
C ARG A 165 8.04 -33.46 -20.87
N ARG A 166 7.73 -32.20 -20.52
CA ARG A 166 8.16 -31.00 -21.26
C ARG A 166 9.19 -30.25 -20.46
N GLY A 167 10.23 -29.75 -21.11
CA GLY A 167 11.30 -28.95 -20.51
C GLY A 167 11.30 -27.55 -21.06
N TYR A 168 11.53 -26.58 -20.19
CA TYR A 168 11.74 -25.19 -20.52
C TYR A 168 13.16 -24.79 -20.20
N LYS A 169 13.89 -24.26 -21.18
CA LYS A 169 15.26 -23.75 -21.03
C LYS A 169 15.22 -22.25 -20.77
N VAL A 170 15.89 -21.81 -19.73
CA VAL A 170 16.01 -20.41 -19.37
C VAL A 170 17.01 -19.73 -20.30
N VAL A 171 16.55 -18.70 -21.02
CA VAL A 171 17.37 -17.87 -21.93
C VAL A 171 17.56 -16.45 -21.41
N GLY A 172 16.76 -16.01 -20.44
CA GLY A 172 16.88 -14.69 -19.84
C GLY A 172 16.27 -14.64 -18.45
N VAL A 173 16.72 -13.67 -17.67
CA VAL A 173 16.20 -13.37 -16.33
C VAL A 173 15.80 -11.90 -16.29
N VAL A 174 14.54 -11.62 -15.89
CA VAL A 174 14.05 -10.28 -15.67
C VAL A 174 14.01 -9.94 -14.19
N ARG A 175 14.00 -8.65 -13.90
CA ARG A 175 13.84 -8.15 -12.54
C ARG A 175 12.55 -8.67 -11.92
N ASN A 176 12.57 -8.78 -10.62
CA ASN A 176 11.47 -9.26 -9.78
C ASN A 176 10.15 -8.58 -10.08
N LEU A 177 9.10 -9.38 -10.30
CA LEU A 177 7.74 -8.92 -10.56
C LEU A 177 6.85 -9.12 -9.35
N SER A 178 6.11 -8.08 -8.98
CA SER A 178 5.17 -8.12 -7.85
C SER A 178 3.76 -7.83 -8.30
N TYR A 179 3.20 -8.71 -9.10
CA TYR A 179 1.84 -8.58 -9.64
C TYR A 179 0.75 -9.06 -8.67
N ARG A 180 1.09 -9.91 -7.70
CA ARG A 180 0.15 -10.40 -6.68
C ARG A 180 -0.15 -9.36 -5.61
N PRO A 181 -1.27 -9.50 -4.88
CA PRO A 181 -1.56 -8.66 -3.74
C PRO A 181 -0.40 -8.65 -2.72
N PRO A 182 -0.13 -7.54 -2.05
CA PRO A 182 1.01 -7.43 -1.12
C PRO A 182 0.89 -8.29 0.14
N THR A 183 -0.28 -8.91 0.37
CA THR A 183 -0.52 -9.90 1.43
C THR A 183 -0.20 -11.33 1.01
N SER A 184 0.10 -11.55 -0.28
CA SER A 184 0.43 -12.87 -0.83
C SER A 184 1.91 -12.98 -1.12
N GLU A 185 2.44 -14.20 -1.06
CA GLU A 185 3.81 -14.46 -1.52
C GLU A 185 3.99 -14.02 -2.98
N PRO A 186 5.19 -13.54 -3.35
CA PRO A 186 5.49 -13.19 -4.72
C PRO A 186 5.16 -14.34 -5.66
N GLY A 187 4.47 -14.05 -6.75
CA GLY A 187 4.22 -15.05 -7.78
C GLY A 187 5.53 -15.40 -8.49
N LEU A 188 5.62 -16.64 -8.92
CA LEU A 188 6.69 -17.10 -9.79
C LEU A 188 6.22 -17.01 -11.21
N VAL A 189 7.01 -16.40 -12.10
CA VAL A 189 6.61 -16.12 -13.47
C VAL A 189 7.68 -16.58 -14.45
N ALA A 190 7.20 -17.24 -15.51
CA ALA A 190 7.98 -17.51 -16.69
C ALA A 190 7.25 -17.00 -17.93
N PHE A 191 7.97 -16.33 -18.78
CA PHE A 191 7.47 -15.85 -20.08
C PHE A 191 7.87 -16.85 -21.15
N GLN A 192 6.99 -17.15 -22.06
CA GLN A 192 7.22 -18.02 -23.21
C GLN A 192 6.74 -17.36 -24.50
N HIS A 193 7.15 -17.91 -25.64
CA HIS A 193 6.73 -17.38 -26.92
C HIS A 193 5.19 -17.40 -27.06
N PRO A 194 4.52 -16.34 -27.56
CA PRO A 194 3.05 -16.27 -27.67
C PRO A 194 2.42 -17.44 -28.40
N LYS A 195 3.08 -17.97 -29.44
CA LYS A 195 2.59 -19.16 -30.18
C LYS A 195 2.45 -20.41 -29.33
N ALA A 196 3.21 -20.53 -28.24
CA ALA A 196 3.10 -21.67 -27.34
C ALA A 196 1.78 -21.68 -26.55
N GLN A 197 1.11 -20.53 -26.47
CA GLN A 197 -0.18 -20.35 -25.81
C GLN A 197 -1.32 -19.98 -26.77
N GLU A 198 -1.17 -20.26 -28.07
CA GLU A 198 -2.16 -19.88 -29.08
C GLU A 198 -3.59 -20.37 -28.79
N TYR A 199 -3.73 -21.49 -28.07
CA TYR A 199 -5.04 -21.98 -27.63
C TYR A 199 -5.75 -21.06 -26.61
N LEU A 200 -5.03 -20.15 -25.95
CA LEU A 200 -5.61 -19.14 -25.06
C LEU A 200 -6.07 -17.88 -25.83
N LEU A 201 -5.70 -17.75 -27.11
CA LEU A 201 -6.02 -16.58 -27.93
C LEU A 201 -7.54 -16.37 -28.15
N ASN A 202 -8.37 -17.39 -27.93
CA ASN A 202 -9.82 -17.22 -27.85
C ASN A 202 -10.30 -16.33 -26.71
N ARG A 203 -9.40 -16.00 -25.77
CA ARG A 203 -9.57 -15.02 -24.69
C ARG A 203 -8.68 -13.79 -24.89
N ALA A 204 -8.37 -13.48 -26.15
CA ALA A 204 -7.47 -12.41 -26.51
C ALA A 204 -7.90 -11.10 -25.85
N SER A 205 -6.93 -10.40 -25.33
CA SER A 205 -7.08 -9.06 -24.83
C SER A 205 -6.16 -8.11 -25.58
N ILE A 206 -6.54 -6.84 -25.65
CA ILE A 206 -5.71 -5.78 -26.20
C ILE A 206 -5.22 -4.94 -25.04
N LEU A 207 -3.92 -4.91 -24.91
CA LEU A 207 -3.22 -4.02 -24.00
C LEU A 207 -2.90 -2.72 -24.72
N PHE A 208 -3.14 -1.60 -24.07
CA PHE A 208 -2.87 -0.29 -24.64
C PHE A 208 -2.42 0.70 -23.57
N LYS A 209 -1.53 1.63 -23.94
CA LYS A 209 -1.19 2.78 -23.09
C LYS A 209 -2.02 3.98 -23.50
N PHE A 210 -2.42 4.77 -22.51
CA PHE A 210 -3.17 6.00 -22.74
C PHE A 210 -2.49 7.19 -22.04
N ARG A 211 -2.82 8.41 -22.46
CA ARG A 211 -2.26 9.63 -21.87
C ARG A 211 -2.80 9.82 -20.45
N GLU A 212 -1.92 10.28 -19.57
CA GLU A 212 -2.27 10.55 -18.17
C GLU A 212 -3.54 11.41 -18.04
N GLY A 213 -4.43 11.00 -17.13
CA GLY A 213 -5.71 11.65 -16.88
C GLY A 213 -6.82 11.37 -17.89
N MET A 214 -6.54 10.67 -19.02
CA MET A 214 -7.49 10.47 -20.12
C MET A 214 -8.23 9.12 -20.06
N TRP A 215 -8.22 8.47 -18.90
CA TRP A 215 -8.86 7.15 -18.78
C TRP A 215 -10.37 7.16 -19.06
N ASN A 216 -11.08 8.18 -18.56
CA ASN A 216 -12.53 8.25 -18.72
C ASN A 216 -12.94 8.44 -20.17
N GLU A 217 -12.22 9.30 -20.91
CA GLU A 217 -12.43 9.51 -22.34
C GLU A 217 -12.10 8.27 -23.16
N CYS A 218 -10.98 7.61 -22.82
CA CYS A 218 -10.58 6.36 -23.45
C CYS A 218 -11.63 5.28 -23.24
N ARG A 219 -12.09 5.12 -22.00
CA ARG A 219 -13.16 4.20 -21.64
C ARG A 219 -14.44 4.46 -22.41
N ALA A 220 -14.90 5.72 -22.45
CA ALA A 220 -16.11 6.08 -23.15
C ALA A 220 -16.03 5.81 -24.66
N ALA A 221 -14.87 6.08 -25.28
CA ALA A 221 -14.64 5.79 -26.69
C ALA A 221 -14.66 4.30 -27.01
N ILE A 222 -14.01 3.47 -26.19
CA ILE A 222 -13.99 2.02 -26.34
C ILE A 222 -15.39 1.41 -26.08
N GLU A 223 -16.11 1.88 -25.06
CA GLU A 223 -17.49 1.44 -24.79
C GLU A 223 -18.44 1.79 -25.96
N LYS A 224 -18.21 2.92 -26.62
CA LYS A 224 -18.96 3.31 -27.84
C LYS A 224 -18.66 2.35 -29.00
N LEU A 225 -17.37 2.09 -29.27
CA LEU A 225 -16.96 1.11 -30.29
C LEU A 225 -17.58 -0.28 -30.04
N HIS A 226 -17.59 -0.71 -28.78
CA HIS A 226 -18.18 -1.98 -28.39
C HIS A 226 -19.68 -2.04 -28.71
N LYS A 227 -20.45 -1.02 -28.36
CA LYS A 227 -21.89 -0.93 -28.62
C LYS A 227 -22.22 -0.92 -30.13
N GLU A 228 -21.37 -0.30 -30.94
CA GLU A 228 -21.54 -0.19 -32.36
C GLU A 228 -21.21 -1.50 -33.10
N GLU A 229 -20.16 -2.21 -32.70
CA GLU A 229 -19.63 -3.36 -33.44
C GLU A 229 -20.00 -4.70 -32.85
N PHE A 230 -20.07 -4.82 -31.52
CA PHE A 230 -20.28 -6.08 -30.80
C PHE A 230 -21.30 -5.95 -29.67
N PRO A 231 -22.51 -5.46 -29.91
CA PRO A 231 -23.47 -5.16 -28.83
C PRO A 231 -23.85 -6.38 -27.98
N ASN A 232 -23.70 -7.59 -28.53
CA ASN A 232 -24.05 -8.85 -27.87
C ASN A 232 -22.81 -9.57 -27.28
N ALA A 233 -21.60 -9.06 -27.49
CA ALA A 233 -20.40 -9.64 -26.92
C ALA A 233 -20.20 -9.15 -25.49
N TYR A 234 -19.67 -9.99 -24.60
CA TYR A 234 -19.26 -9.54 -23.28
C TYR A 234 -17.89 -8.87 -23.40
N MET A 235 -17.81 -7.63 -22.90
CA MET A 235 -16.56 -6.87 -22.85
C MET A 235 -16.13 -6.65 -21.40
N ARG A 236 -14.86 -6.92 -21.12
CA ARG A 236 -14.19 -6.47 -19.89
C ARG A 236 -13.18 -5.40 -20.26
N LEU A 237 -13.38 -4.19 -19.74
CA LEU A 237 -12.50 -3.05 -19.93
C LEU A 237 -12.08 -2.54 -18.57
N PHE A 238 -10.78 -2.38 -18.33
CA PHE A 238 -10.26 -1.90 -17.05
C PHE A 238 -8.89 -1.24 -17.21
N ASN A 239 -8.55 -0.41 -16.23
CA ASN A 239 -7.24 0.15 -16.02
C ASN A 239 -6.48 -0.77 -15.05
N GLU A 240 -5.25 -1.15 -15.38
CA GLU A 240 -4.46 -2.09 -14.57
C GLU A 240 -4.11 -1.55 -13.20
N GLU A 241 -3.83 -0.26 -13.09
CA GLU A 241 -3.58 0.39 -11.81
C GLU A 241 -4.82 0.37 -10.91
N GLU A 242 -6.00 0.68 -11.46
CA GLU A 242 -7.26 0.60 -10.71
C GLU A 242 -7.56 -0.84 -10.28
N GLU A 243 -7.29 -1.82 -11.14
CA GLU A 243 -7.51 -3.25 -10.84
C GLU A 243 -6.59 -3.72 -9.70
N TYR A 244 -5.32 -3.35 -9.73
CA TYR A 244 -4.39 -3.62 -8.63
C TYR A 244 -4.83 -2.92 -7.33
N ASN A 245 -5.23 -1.66 -7.41
CA ASN A 245 -5.66 -0.88 -6.25
C ASN A 245 -6.95 -1.41 -5.61
N LYS A 246 -7.76 -2.22 -6.32
CA LYS A 246 -8.91 -2.91 -5.69
C LYS A 246 -8.51 -3.81 -4.53
N HIS A 247 -7.32 -4.39 -4.60
CA HIS A 247 -6.79 -5.23 -3.52
C HIS A 247 -6.40 -4.45 -2.26
N LEU A 248 -6.24 -3.12 -2.37
CA LEU A 248 -5.93 -2.23 -1.24
C LEU A 248 -7.16 -1.47 -0.73
N ARG A 249 -8.36 -1.74 -1.24
CA ARG A 249 -9.58 -1.00 -0.86
C ARG A 249 -10.00 -1.21 0.59
N SER A 250 -9.81 -2.42 1.12
CA SER A 250 -10.11 -2.73 2.52
C SER A 250 -9.21 -1.94 3.46
N GLU A 251 -7.93 -1.84 3.13
CA GLU A 251 -6.94 -1.09 3.88
C GLU A 251 -7.20 0.42 3.78
N ASP A 252 -7.56 0.92 2.60
CA ASP A 252 -7.97 2.33 2.41
C ASP A 252 -9.21 2.68 3.24
N ALA A 253 -10.20 1.81 3.27
CA ALA A 253 -11.41 2.02 4.07
C ALA A 253 -11.11 2.00 5.57
N LEU A 254 -10.29 1.05 6.02
CA LEU A 254 -9.85 0.95 7.41
C LEU A 254 -9.02 2.18 7.82
N MET A 255 -8.11 2.65 6.96
CA MET A 255 -7.33 3.87 7.19
C MET A 255 -8.23 5.10 7.36
N LYS A 256 -9.23 5.28 6.49
CA LYS A 256 -10.19 6.40 6.58
C LYS A 256 -10.98 6.34 7.89
N LEU A 257 -11.44 5.14 8.27
CA LEU A 257 -12.16 4.94 9.53
C LEU A 257 -11.28 5.29 10.74
N LEU A 258 -10.06 4.75 10.81
CA LEU A 258 -9.11 5.03 11.88
C LEU A 258 -8.69 6.50 11.90
N GLY A 259 -8.51 7.13 10.74
CA GLY A 259 -8.24 8.56 10.63
C GLY A 259 -9.36 9.40 11.22
N PHE A 260 -10.62 9.07 10.92
CA PHE A 260 -11.78 9.73 11.50
C PHE A 260 -11.84 9.53 13.02
N VAL A 261 -11.70 8.29 13.50
CA VAL A 261 -11.66 7.97 14.94
C VAL A 261 -10.54 8.72 15.64
N SER A 262 -9.33 8.76 15.05
CA SER A 262 -8.19 9.50 15.59
C SER A 262 -8.47 11.00 15.69
N LEU A 263 -9.11 11.59 14.68
CA LEU A 263 -9.51 13.00 14.71
C LEU A 263 -10.48 13.27 15.85
N VAL A 264 -11.52 12.44 15.99
CA VAL A 264 -12.50 12.55 17.10
C VAL A 264 -11.80 12.40 18.46
N CYS A 265 -10.87 11.45 18.59
CA CYS A 265 -10.09 11.26 19.81
C CYS A 265 -9.22 12.50 20.15
N VAL A 266 -8.62 13.14 19.16
CA VAL A 266 -7.86 14.38 19.35
C VAL A 266 -8.77 15.50 19.86
N ILE A 267 -9.93 15.71 19.22
CA ILE A 267 -10.91 16.71 19.63
C ILE A 267 -11.36 16.50 21.09
N ILE A 268 -11.75 15.27 21.43
CA ILE A 268 -12.17 14.94 22.80
C ILE A 268 -11.01 15.16 23.80
N SER A 269 -9.75 14.85 23.38
CA SER A 269 -8.58 15.07 24.21
C SER A 269 -8.36 16.56 24.51
N VAL A 270 -8.47 17.40 23.48
CA VAL A 270 -8.35 18.86 23.62
C VAL A 270 -9.39 19.40 24.59
N PHE A 271 -10.66 19.01 24.44
CA PHE A 271 -11.72 19.42 25.36
C PHE A 271 -11.52 18.87 26.79
N GLY A 272 -11.07 17.63 26.92
CA GLY A 272 -10.75 17.05 28.24
C GLY A 272 -9.63 17.81 28.95
N VAL A 273 -8.51 18.07 28.26
CA VAL A 273 -7.41 18.88 28.82
C VAL A 273 -7.89 20.30 29.15
N PHE A 274 -8.63 20.92 28.23
CA PHE A 274 -9.18 22.25 28.45
C PHE A 274 -10.05 22.32 29.71
N SER A 275 -10.93 21.35 29.95
CA SER A 275 -11.79 21.26 31.12
C SER A 275 -10.98 21.07 32.42
N LEU A 276 -9.98 20.19 32.38
CA LEU A 276 -9.10 19.92 33.53
C LEU A 276 -8.22 21.13 33.90
N VAL A 277 -7.63 21.77 32.89
CA VAL A 277 -6.86 23.01 33.12
C VAL A 277 -7.74 24.10 33.68
N THR A 278 -9.00 24.18 33.21
CA THR A 278 -9.98 25.13 33.77
C THR A 278 -10.23 24.88 35.23
N LEU A 279 -10.60 23.64 35.59
CA LEU A 279 -10.87 23.26 36.98
C LEU A 279 -9.64 23.47 37.87
N SER A 280 -8.43 23.07 37.39
CA SER A 280 -7.18 23.32 38.12
C SER A 280 -6.89 24.80 38.30
N CYS A 281 -7.17 25.66 37.32
CA CYS A 281 -7.03 27.12 37.45
C CYS A 281 -8.04 27.68 38.47
N GLU A 282 -9.27 27.21 38.48
CA GLU A 282 -10.31 27.63 39.44
C GLU A 282 -9.96 27.22 40.88
N GLN A 283 -9.52 25.97 41.07
CA GLN A 283 -9.10 25.48 42.40
C GLN A 283 -7.85 26.20 42.94
N ARG A 284 -6.93 26.58 42.06
CA ARG A 284 -5.68 27.27 42.45
C ARG A 284 -5.73 28.80 42.21
N GLN A 285 -6.95 29.35 42.07
CA GLN A 285 -7.14 30.76 41.72
C GLN A 285 -6.52 31.71 42.77
N LYS A 286 -6.71 31.41 44.08
CA LYS A 286 -6.09 32.19 45.17
C LYS A 286 -4.55 32.11 45.13
N GLU A 287 -3.98 30.94 44.91
CA GLU A 287 -2.52 30.73 44.77
C GLU A 287 -1.95 31.52 43.58
N ILE A 288 -2.61 31.49 42.43
CA ILE A 288 -2.22 32.25 41.24
C ILE A 288 -2.28 33.77 41.52
N ALA A 289 -3.34 34.23 42.19
CA ALA A 289 -3.49 35.65 42.58
C ALA A 289 -2.39 36.11 43.53
N ILE A 290 -2.08 35.35 44.60
CA ILE A 290 -1.02 35.66 45.56
C ILE A 290 0.35 35.68 44.86
N ARG A 291 0.67 34.71 44.03
CA ARG A 291 1.92 34.70 43.26
C ARG A 291 2.03 35.91 42.34
N LYS A 292 0.93 36.31 41.69
CA LYS A 292 0.89 37.48 40.80
C LYS A 292 1.12 38.78 41.55
N VAL A 293 0.51 38.95 42.75
CA VAL A 293 0.75 40.09 43.64
C VAL A 293 2.21 40.15 44.11
N ASN A 294 2.83 38.99 44.32
CA ASN A 294 4.25 38.87 44.67
C ASN A 294 5.19 38.99 43.44
N GLY A 295 4.70 39.46 42.27
CA GLY A 295 5.53 39.73 41.11
C GLY A 295 5.81 38.54 40.20
N ALA A 296 5.14 37.39 40.36
CA ALA A 296 5.32 36.25 39.48
C ALA A 296 4.79 36.58 38.07
N GLN A 297 5.64 36.33 37.08
CA GLN A 297 5.26 36.49 35.66
C GLN A 297 4.38 35.32 35.22
N ILE A 298 3.49 35.57 34.25
CA ILE A 298 2.58 34.57 33.66
C ILE A 298 3.36 33.35 33.19
N ARG A 299 4.57 33.50 32.67
CA ARG A 299 5.45 32.40 32.24
C ARG A 299 5.78 31.39 33.34
N HIS A 300 5.89 31.80 34.58
CA HIS A 300 6.17 30.90 35.72
C HIS A 300 4.95 30.03 36.04
N ILE A 301 3.75 30.63 35.95
CA ILE A 301 2.48 29.89 36.12
C ILE A 301 2.28 28.89 34.98
N LEU A 302 2.52 29.31 33.75
CA LEU A 302 2.46 28.43 32.57
C LEU A 302 3.42 27.25 32.68
N HIS A 303 4.66 27.51 33.13
CA HIS A 303 5.66 26.45 33.26
C HIS A 303 5.27 25.40 34.29
N LEU A 304 4.58 25.79 35.40
CA LEU A 304 4.09 24.87 36.42
C LEU A 304 3.06 23.91 35.81
N PHE A 305 2.03 24.45 35.13
CA PHE A 305 0.98 23.65 34.50
C PHE A 305 1.56 22.78 33.39
N PHE A 306 2.44 23.34 32.55
CA PHE A 306 3.04 22.59 31.45
C PHE A 306 3.84 21.38 31.97
N ARG A 307 4.65 21.56 33.02
CA ARG A 307 5.44 20.48 33.62
C ARG A 307 4.52 19.35 34.16
N GLU A 308 3.43 19.69 34.80
CA GLU A 308 2.49 18.72 35.38
C GLU A 308 1.81 17.90 34.24
N TYR A 309 1.28 18.56 33.22
CA TYR A 309 0.61 17.89 32.10
C TYR A 309 1.57 17.17 31.16
N LEU A 310 2.81 17.69 30.99
CA LEU A 310 3.83 17.02 30.21
C LEU A 310 4.26 15.70 30.86
N LEU A 311 4.37 15.66 32.18
CA LEU A 311 4.69 14.43 32.91
C LEU A 311 3.58 13.37 32.71
N LEU A 312 2.31 13.77 32.78
CA LEU A 312 1.20 12.88 32.48
C LEU A 312 1.23 12.37 31.03
N LEU A 313 1.59 13.23 30.08
CA LEU A 313 1.74 12.83 28.68
C LEU A 313 2.89 11.81 28.49
N ILE A 314 4.02 12.00 29.19
CA ILE A 314 5.13 11.05 29.15
C ILE A 314 4.70 9.69 29.69
N ILE A 315 4.01 9.65 30.83
CA ILE A 315 3.52 8.39 31.41
C ILE A 315 2.55 7.70 30.44
N ALA A 316 1.62 8.46 29.85
CA ALA A 316 0.71 7.94 28.85
C ALA A 316 1.43 7.38 27.64
N ALA A 317 2.45 8.09 27.13
CA ALA A 317 3.25 7.65 25.96
C ALA A 317 4.05 6.36 26.24
N VAL A 318 4.64 6.24 27.45
CA VAL A 318 5.38 5.02 27.86
C VAL A 318 4.51 3.78 27.85
N ILE A 319 3.21 3.91 28.09
CA ILE A 319 2.28 2.78 28.07
C ILE A 319 1.71 2.58 26.65
N ALA A 320 1.23 3.66 26.01
CA ALA A 320 0.57 3.61 24.72
C ALA A 320 1.48 3.12 23.58
N PHE A 321 2.71 3.64 23.50
CA PHE A 321 3.58 3.28 22.37
C PHE A 321 3.96 1.80 22.30
N PRO A 322 4.32 1.09 23.39
CA PRO A 322 4.55 -0.35 23.32
C PRO A 322 3.32 -1.15 22.90
N VAL A 323 2.13 -0.78 23.39
CA VAL A 323 0.87 -1.43 23.01
C VAL A 323 0.59 -1.20 21.52
N GLY A 324 0.63 0.04 21.07
CA GLY A 324 0.46 0.40 19.66
C GLY A 324 1.46 -0.31 18.75
N TYR A 325 2.73 -0.40 19.17
CA TYR A 325 3.76 -1.15 18.43
C TYR A 325 3.39 -2.62 18.28
N ALA A 326 3.00 -3.29 19.36
CA ALA A 326 2.65 -4.71 19.33
C ALA A 326 1.45 -4.98 18.40
N VAL A 327 0.43 -4.11 18.45
CA VAL A 327 -0.75 -4.20 17.57
C VAL A 327 -0.34 -3.99 16.11
N MET A 328 0.42 -2.93 15.82
CA MET A 328 0.81 -2.60 14.46
C MET A 328 1.82 -3.57 13.87
N ARG A 329 2.72 -4.11 14.69
CA ARG A 329 3.66 -5.15 14.25
C ARG A 329 2.90 -6.39 13.79
N LYS A 330 1.95 -6.88 14.59
CA LYS A 330 1.10 -8.01 14.22
C LYS A 330 0.28 -7.75 12.95
N TRP A 331 -0.16 -6.52 12.73
CA TRP A 331 -0.89 -6.15 11.51
C TRP A 331 0.03 -6.09 10.29
N ILE A 332 1.23 -5.49 10.42
CA ILE A 332 2.23 -5.40 9.34
C ILE A 332 2.73 -6.80 8.94
N ASP A 333 2.82 -7.73 9.88
CA ASP A 333 3.27 -9.12 9.61
C ASP A 333 2.36 -9.88 8.64
N ASN A 334 1.13 -9.41 8.38
CA ASN A 334 0.27 -9.94 7.33
C ASN A 334 0.72 -9.56 5.90
N TYR A 335 1.68 -8.65 5.76
CA TYR A 335 2.17 -8.18 4.47
C TYR A 335 3.55 -8.77 4.20
N VAL A 336 3.75 -9.24 2.98
CA VAL A 336 5.08 -9.73 2.53
C VAL A 336 6.06 -8.57 2.42
N ARG A 337 5.57 -7.41 1.95
CA ARG A 337 6.37 -6.18 1.88
C ARG A 337 6.00 -5.27 3.04
N GLN A 338 6.96 -5.05 3.91
CA GLN A 338 6.79 -4.33 5.17
C GLN A 338 7.59 -3.05 5.19
N THR A 339 6.99 -1.98 5.72
CA THR A 339 7.73 -0.78 6.08
C THR A 339 8.25 -0.89 7.51
N ALA A 340 9.41 -0.30 7.78
CA ALA A 340 9.92 -0.21 9.14
C ALA A 340 9.08 0.76 9.99
N ILE A 341 8.83 0.41 11.25
CA ILE A 341 8.24 1.31 12.24
C ILE A 341 9.40 2.09 12.87
N ASP A 342 9.70 3.26 12.30
CA ASP A 342 10.84 4.07 12.72
C ASP A 342 10.59 4.79 14.04
N GLY A 343 11.63 4.97 14.84
CA GLY A 343 11.57 5.71 16.10
C GLY A 343 11.10 7.17 15.96
N TRP A 344 11.30 7.79 14.79
CA TRP A 344 10.83 9.15 14.50
C TRP A 344 9.31 9.30 14.55
N ILE A 345 8.55 8.24 14.27
CA ILE A 345 7.08 8.25 14.35
C ILE A 345 6.64 8.53 15.78
N TYR A 346 7.28 7.90 16.77
CA TYR A 346 6.98 8.11 18.19
C TYR A 346 7.27 9.54 18.61
N ILE A 347 8.45 10.04 18.24
CA ILE A 347 8.88 11.41 18.55
C ILE A 347 7.94 12.42 17.89
N GLY A 348 7.61 12.22 16.61
CA GLY A 348 6.70 13.11 15.87
C GLY A 348 5.31 13.20 16.50
N ILE A 349 4.71 12.06 16.83
CA ILE A 349 3.39 12.01 17.48
C ILE A 349 3.44 12.66 18.85
N PHE A 350 4.47 12.35 19.66
CA PHE A 350 4.64 12.94 20.98
C PHE A 350 4.74 14.47 20.91
N VAL A 351 5.57 14.99 19.99
CA VAL A 351 5.76 16.44 19.80
C VAL A 351 4.46 17.11 19.35
N VAL A 352 3.74 16.55 18.38
CA VAL A 352 2.47 17.12 17.91
C VAL A 352 1.44 17.18 19.04
N VAL A 353 1.28 16.09 19.79
CA VAL A 353 0.35 16.06 20.93
C VAL A 353 0.77 17.01 22.03
N ALA A 354 2.07 17.11 22.34
CA ALA A 354 2.61 18.06 23.30
C ALA A 354 2.34 19.53 22.90
N ILE A 355 2.48 19.87 21.61
CA ILE A 355 2.17 21.20 21.08
C ILE A 355 0.67 21.50 21.25
N ILE A 356 -0.22 20.59 20.89
CA ILE A 356 -1.68 20.77 21.05
C ILE A 356 -2.03 21.01 22.52
N LEU A 357 -1.42 20.24 23.42
CA LEU A 357 -1.56 20.36 24.85
C LEU A 357 -1.10 21.73 25.35
N LEU A 358 0.08 22.16 24.92
CA LEU A 358 0.69 23.45 25.29
C LEU A 358 -0.20 24.63 24.84
N LEU A 359 -0.69 24.60 23.61
CA LEU A 359 -1.59 25.64 23.09
C LEU A 359 -2.88 25.72 23.89
N SER A 360 -3.45 24.57 24.29
CA SER A 360 -4.65 24.50 25.14
C SER A 360 -4.41 25.12 26.53
N ILE A 361 -3.25 24.82 27.14
CA ILE A 361 -2.86 25.37 28.46
C ILE A 361 -2.61 26.88 28.35
N ILE A 362 -1.86 27.35 27.36
CA ILE A 362 -1.53 28.77 27.19
C ILE A 362 -2.84 29.59 27.11
N TRP A 363 -3.74 29.18 26.25
CA TRP A 363 -5.00 29.89 26.07
C TRP A 363 -5.79 30.06 27.39
N ARG A 364 -5.84 29.01 28.19
CA ARG A 364 -6.65 29.00 29.41
C ARG A 364 -5.97 29.73 30.57
N VAL A 365 -4.71 29.45 30.80
CA VAL A 365 -3.95 30.11 31.88
C VAL A 365 -3.82 31.62 31.59
N TRP A 366 -3.63 32.01 30.33
CA TRP A 366 -3.58 33.41 29.96
C TRP A 366 -4.92 34.12 30.22
N LYS A 367 -6.05 33.49 29.95
CA LYS A 367 -7.38 34.01 30.27
C LYS A 367 -7.59 34.13 31.78
N ALA A 368 -7.23 33.11 32.57
CA ALA A 368 -7.32 33.15 34.04
C ALA A 368 -6.41 34.20 34.64
N ALA A 369 -5.17 34.34 34.16
CA ALA A 369 -4.19 35.32 34.67
C ALA A 369 -4.54 36.79 34.33
N ARG A 370 -5.46 37.02 33.39
CA ARG A 370 -5.96 38.40 33.08
C ARG A 370 -7.07 38.86 34.03
N GLN A 371 -7.66 37.98 34.82
CA GLN A 371 -8.65 38.38 35.83
C GLN A 371 -8.01 39.26 36.90
N ASN A 372 -8.80 40.18 37.45
CA ASN A 372 -8.36 41.15 38.42
C ASN A 372 -8.06 40.46 39.78
N PRO A 373 -6.81 40.46 40.30
CA PRO A 373 -6.47 39.77 41.54
C PRO A 373 -7.28 40.30 42.76
N ALA A 374 -7.64 41.59 42.74
CA ALA A 374 -8.38 42.23 43.85
C ALA A 374 -9.81 41.74 44.02
N GLU A 375 -10.47 41.34 42.88
CA GLU A 375 -11.82 40.77 42.93
C GLU A 375 -11.83 39.34 43.43
N ILE A 376 -10.78 38.56 43.07
CA ILE A 376 -10.62 37.16 43.46
C ILE A 376 -10.35 37.00 44.96
N ILE A 377 -9.57 37.95 45.56
CA ILE A 377 -9.24 37.91 47.00
C ILE A 377 -10.45 38.43 47.85
N LYS A 378 -11.34 39.23 47.26
CA LYS A 378 -12.47 39.88 47.93
C LYS A 378 -13.78 39.09 47.85
N SER A 379 -13.83 38.05 47.02
CA SER A 379 -15.03 37.19 46.87
C SER A 379 -15.06 36.10 47.96
N GLU A 380 -15.41 36.48 49.14
CA GLU A 380 -15.99 35.66 50.22
C GLU A 380 -17.38 36.15 50.49
#